data_311c3239feef0eb2e4d2d15d6bc2f06f
#
_entry.id   311c3239feef0eb2e4d2d15d6bc2f06f
#
_cell.length_a   1.000
_cell.length_b   1.000
_cell.length_c   1.000
_cell.angle_alpha   90.00
_cell.angle_beta   90.00
_cell.angle_gamma   90.00
#
_symmetry.space_group_name_H-M   'P 1'
#
loop_
_entity.id
_entity.type
_entity.pdbx_description
1 polymer ?
#
loop_
_entity_poly.entity_id
_entity_poly.type
_entity_poly.pdbx_seq_one_letter_code
_entity_poly.pdbx_strand_id
1 'polypeptide(L)'
;MLIVTVMTILAGFLAVPHLGVVRASDFDQIWYGARALVHGGNPYAAVGPGRTFPWQFPLFYPLPGVLLAVPFTAVSVRAASLIFSALSGGVLAFALTRERSHRVAALASFSFFYAVAVSQWSPLFVAATVFPVLGVLLVAKPTIGAAIWLYRPSWKTAVACAALLVLSLIIRPSWPGEWLAGLGAATHIVAPVTYPGGALVLLALARWRRPEARLLVAMACVPQTTLLYEVLPLFLIPNTWRQSWFLVALTWLVQGIEVVAGPFPLLPDRVAFSGKLSVALCYLPCVVMVLMRPNEGRLPVVIETTFERVAGWWRGASTGSRNGVPVAPDVNGAGTGS
;
A
#
# COMPACT_ATOMS: atom_id res chain seq x y z
N MET A 1 2.10 -26.72 1.38
CA MET A 1 0.64 -26.97 1.28
C MET A 1 -0.06 -26.80 2.64
N LEU A 2 0.36 -27.50 3.73
CA LEU A 2 -0.31 -27.41 5.04
C LEU A 2 -0.55 -25.98 5.54
N ILE A 3 0.47 -25.12 5.55
CA ILE A 3 0.35 -23.72 5.97
C ILE A 3 -0.72 -23.00 5.14
N VAL A 4 -0.74 -23.20 3.84
CA VAL A 4 -1.73 -22.56 2.94
C VAL A 4 -3.14 -23.01 3.30
N THR A 5 -3.36 -24.32 3.47
CA THR A 5 -4.66 -24.87 3.84
C THR A 5 -5.13 -24.32 5.20
N VAL A 6 -4.27 -24.38 6.22
CA VAL A 6 -4.60 -23.89 7.55
C VAL A 6 -4.91 -22.39 7.54
N MET A 7 -4.11 -21.58 6.84
CA MET A 7 -4.33 -20.14 6.75
C MET A 7 -5.58 -19.79 5.94
N THR A 8 -5.93 -20.56 4.90
CA THR A 8 -7.17 -20.38 4.15
C THR A 8 -8.40 -20.61 5.04
N ILE A 9 -8.40 -21.72 5.79
CA ILE A 9 -9.51 -22.05 6.72
C ILE A 9 -9.58 -21.02 7.83
N LEU A 10 -8.46 -20.68 8.47
CA LEU A 10 -8.41 -19.70 9.57
C LEU A 10 -8.89 -18.33 9.10
N ALA A 11 -8.45 -17.85 7.94
CA ALA A 11 -8.86 -16.56 7.39
C ALA A 11 -10.36 -16.52 7.11
N GLY A 12 -10.92 -17.59 6.53
CA GLY A 12 -12.37 -17.72 6.35
C GLY A 12 -13.11 -17.73 7.69
N PHE A 13 -12.62 -18.46 8.68
CA PHE A 13 -13.22 -18.53 10.01
C PHE A 13 -13.19 -17.18 10.73
N LEU A 14 -12.09 -16.44 10.68
CA LEU A 14 -11.95 -15.12 11.29
C LEU A 14 -12.88 -14.07 10.66
N ALA A 15 -13.27 -14.24 9.40
CA ALA A 15 -14.23 -13.38 8.73
C ALA A 15 -15.69 -13.64 9.12
N VAL A 16 -15.96 -14.66 9.96
CA VAL A 16 -17.33 -14.94 10.43
C VAL A 16 -17.76 -13.90 11.48
N PRO A 17 -18.85 -13.18 11.27
CA PRO A 17 -19.30 -12.11 12.17
C PRO A 17 -19.62 -12.55 13.60
N HIS A 18 -19.76 -13.86 13.84
CA HIS A 18 -20.15 -14.42 15.14
C HIS A 18 -19.09 -14.29 16.24
N LEU A 19 -17.84 -13.93 15.90
CA LEU A 19 -16.78 -13.74 16.90
C LEU A 19 -16.87 -12.38 17.62
N GLY A 20 -17.92 -11.60 17.39
CA GLY A 20 -18.19 -10.34 18.09
C GLY A 20 -17.22 -9.20 17.78
N VAL A 21 -16.22 -9.44 16.93
CA VAL A 21 -15.17 -8.48 16.63
C VAL A 21 -15.63 -7.42 15.64
N VAL A 22 -16.46 -7.79 14.65
CA VAL A 22 -16.97 -6.87 13.63
C VAL A 22 -18.40 -7.27 13.24
N ARG A 23 -19.33 -6.31 13.26
CA ARG A 23 -20.72 -6.55 12.81
C ARG A 23 -20.87 -6.64 11.29
N ALA A 24 -19.98 -6.02 10.53
CA ALA A 24 -19.90 -6.04 9.08
C ALA A 24 -18.44 -5.89 8.65
N SER A 25 -18.04 -6.54 7.55
CA SER A 25 -16.68 -6.44 7.03
C SER A 25 -16.55 -5.23 6.10
N ASP A 26 -15.31 -4.74 5.91
CA ASP A 26 -15.06 -3.67 4.94
C ASP A 26 -15.35 -4.10 3.51
N PHE A 27 -15.34 -5.41 3.22
CA PHE A 27 -15.73 -5.94 1.93
C PHE A 27 -17.22 -5.81 1.67
N ASP A 28 -18.05 -5.76 2.71
CA ASP A 28 -19.50 -5.66 2.56
C ASP A 28 -19.89 -4.38 1.81
N GLN A 29 -19.25 -3.23 2.14
CA GLN A 29 -19.52 -1.98 1.42
C GLN A 29 -19.21 -2.09 -0.09
N ILE A 30 -18.15 -2.82 -0.44
CA ILE A 30 -17.73 -3.01 -1.84
C ILE A 30 -18.72 -3.96 -2.53
N TRP A 31 -19.13 -5.03 -1.84
CA TRP A 31 -20.11 -5.98 -2.34
C TRP A 31 -21.46 -5.33 -2.63
N TYR A 32 -21.96 -4.49 -1.69
CA TYR A 32 -23.23 -3.76 -1.90
C TYR A 32 -23.09 -2.73 -3.04
N GLY A 33 -21.95 -2.06 -3.16
CA GLY A 33 -21.66 -1.19 -4.29
C GLY A 33 -21.65 -1.95 -5.63
N ALA A 34 -21.00 -3.13 -5.67
CA ALA A 34 -20.95 -3.99 -6.84
C ALA A 34 -22.35 -4.52 -7.21
N ARG A 35 -23.14 -4.93 -6.21
CA ARG A 35 -24.52 -5.38 -6.41
C ARG A 35 -25.39 -4.27 -6.97
N ALA A 36 -25.29 -3.05 -6.45
CA ALA A 36 -26.00 -1.89 -7.00
C ALA A 36 -25.64 -1.67 -8.47
N LEU A 37 -24.35 -1.74 -8.82
CA LEU A 37 -23.87 -1.57 -10.19
C LEU A 37 -24.42 -2.63 -11.13
N VAL A 38 -24.42 -3.89 -10.74
CA VAL A 38 -24.96 -5.01 -11.54
C VAL A 38 -26.45 -4.84 -11.85
N HIS A 39 -27.20 -4.19 -10.94
CA HIS A 39 -28.63 -3.87 -11.14
C HIS A 39 -28.85 -2.50 -11.80
N GLY A 40 -27.83 -1.90 -12.43
CA GLY A 40 -27.94 -0.61 -13.13
C GLY A 40 -27.98 0.61 -12.21
N GLY A 41 -27.79 0.42 -10.89
CA GLY A 41 -27.80 1.49 -9.89
C GLY A 41 -26.43 2.19 -9.74
N ASN A 42 -26.42 3.18 -8.85
CA ASN A 42 -25.21 3.93 -8.51
C ASN A 42 -24.58 3.37 -7.23
N PRO A 43 -23.34 2.81 -7.26
CA PRO A 43 -22.64 2.32 -6.09
C PRO A 43 -22.50 3.36 -4.97
N TYR A 44 -22.19 4.60 -5.35
CA TYR A 44 -21.98 5.71 -4.43
C TYR A 44 -23.27 6.25 -3.80
N ALA A 45 -24.40 6.01 -4.42
CA ALA A 45 -25.70 6.31 -3.85
C ALA A 45 -26.26 5.16 -3.00
N ALA A 46 -25.78 3.93 -3.21
CA ALA A 46 -26.25 2.75 -2.52
C ALA A 46 -25.62 2.56 -1.12
N VAL A 47 -24.38 3.03 -0.92
CA VAL A 47 -23.59 2.80 0.29
C VAL A 47 -23.31 4.11 1.02
N GLY A 48 -23.63 4.15 2.32
CA GLY A 48 -23.32 5.30 3.17
C GLY A 48 -24.40 5.58 4.22
N PRO A 49 -24.25 6.64 5.02
CA PRO A 49 -25.22 7.03 6.02
C PRO A 49 -26.60 7.28 5.41
N GLY A 50 -27.63 6.60 5.92
CA GLY A 50 -29.00 6.73 5.43
C GLY A 50 -29.25 6.18 4.00
N ARG A 51 -28.32 5.40 3.45
CA ARG A 51 -28.45 4.76 2.13
C ARG A 51 -29.01 3.34 2.24
N THR A 52 -29.21 2.68 1.11
CA THR A 52 -29.71 1.29 1.03
C THR A 52 -28.87 0.32 1.86
N PHE A 53 -27.55 0.48 1.84
CA PHE A 53 -26.63 -0.13 2.80
C PHE A 53 -26.14 0.95 3.76
N PRO A 54 -26.64 0.97 5.01
CA PRO A 54 -26.32 2.00 5.99
C PRO A 54 -24.90 1.77 6.56
N TRP A 55 -23.92 2.27 5.88
CA TRP A 55 -22.52 2.29 6.32
C TRP A 55 -22.23 3.62 7.02
N GLN A 56 -21.28 3.61 7.97
CA GLN A 56 -20.96 4.83 8.74
C GLN A 56 -20.32 5.94 7.89
N PHE A 57 -19.77 5.60 6.73
CA PHE A 57 -19.14 6.53 5.78
C PHE A 57 -19.65 6.30 4.36
N PRO A 58 -19.49 7.28 3.45
CA PRO A 58 -19.66 7.03 2.03
C PRO A 58 -18.72 5.92 1.52
N LEU A 59 -19.01 5.37 0.35
CA LEU A 59 -18.14 4.39 -0.28
C LEU A 59 -16.79 5.03 -0.68
N PHE A 60 -15.72 4.70 0.06
CA PHE A 60 -14.38 5.24 -0.17
C PHE A 60 -13.56 4.49 -1.23
N TYR A 61 -14.12 3.43 -1.79
CA TYR A 61 -13.44 2.67 -2.84
C TYR A 61 -13.72 3.26 -4.23
N PRO A 62 -12.70 3.41 -5.11
CA PRO A 62 -12.90 3.82 -6.49
C PRO A 62 -13.65 2.72 -7.26
N LEU A 63 -14.33 3.09 -8.34
CA LEU A 63 -15.13 2.13 -9.12
C LEU A 63 -14.35 0.90 -9.61
N PRO A 64 -13.07 0.97 -9.99
CA PRO A 64 -12.27 -0.23 -10.29
C PRO A 64 -12.27 -1.26 -9.15
N GLY A 65 -12.20 -0.81 -7.89
CA GLY A 65 -12.29 -1.69 -6.72
C GLY A 65 -13.66 -2.35 -6.60
N VAL A 66 -14.72 -1.63 -6.91
CA VAL A 66 -16.10 -2.16 -6.94
C VAL A 66 -16.26 -3.20 -8.05
N LEU A 67 -15.68 -2.95 -9.24
CA LEU A 67 -15.71 -3.91 -10.37
C LEU A 67 -15.04 -5.23 -10.03
N LEU A 68 -13.95 -5.21 -9.26
CA LEU A 68 -13.28 -6.42 -8.81
C LEU A 68 -14.14 -7.28 -7.87
N ALA A 69 -15.15 -6.69 -7.23
CA ALA A 69 -16.08 -7.41 -6.36
C ALA A 69 -17.31 -7.96 -7.11
N VAL A 70 -17.55 -7.58 -8.36
CA VAL A 70 -18.69 -8.04 -9.16
C VAL A 70 -18.85 -9.57 -9.17
N PRO A 71 -17.81 -10.39 -9.37
CA PRO A 71 -17.95 -11.85 -9.34
C PRO A 71 -18.51 -12.39 -8.01
N PHE A 72 -18.28 -11.69 -6.90
CA PHE A 72 -18.76 -12.10 -5.59
C PHE A 72 -20.24 -11.80 -5.35
N THR A 73 -20.87 -10.99 -6.21
CA THR A 73 -22.31 -10.69 -6.10
C THR A 73 -23.20 -11.90 -6.42
N ALA A 74 -22.64 -12.95 -7.00
CA ALA A 74 -23.34 -14.22 -7.26
C ALA A 74 -23.72 -14.99 -5.97
N VAL A 75 -23.10 -14.65 -4.84
CA VAL A 75 -23.37 -15.28 -3.53
C VAL A 75 -23.80 -14.22 -2.53
N SER A 76 -24.32 -14.66 -1.37
CA SER A 76 -24.69 -13.72 -0.29
C SER A 76 -23.46 -12.95 0.21
N VAL A 77 -23.69 -11.76 0.76
CA VAL A 77 -22.61 -10.89 1.28
C VAL A 77 -21.74 -11.62 2.31
N ARG A 78 -22.33 -12.43 3.19
CA ARG A 78 -21.59 -13.23 4.18
C ARG A 78 -20.69 -14.27 3.52
N ALA A 79 -21.22 -15.00 2.54
CA ALA A 79 -20.44 -15.98 1.77
C ALA A 79 -19.31 -15.28 0.98
N ALA A 80 -19.61 -14.13 0.40
CA ALA A 80 -18.62 -13.32 -0.33
C ALA A 80 -17.46 -12.90 0.57
N SER A 81 -17.73 -12.34 1.75
CA SER A 81 -16.71 -11.94 2.73
C SER A 81 -15.87 -13.12 3.23
N LEU A 82 -16.52 -14.27 3.51
CA LEU A 82 -15.83 -15.52 3.84
C LEU A 82 -14.88 -15.99 2.74
N ILE A 83 -15.40 -16.07 1.51
CA ILE A 83 -14.62 -16.51 0.34
C ILE A 83 -13.46 -15.54 0.10
N PHE A 84 -13.73 -14.24 0.14
CA PHE A 84 -12.70 -13.22 -0.07
C PHE A 84 -11.58 -13.32 0.98
N SER A 85 -11.91 -13.44 2.27
CA SER A 85 -10.91 -13.57 3.34
C SER A 85 -10.15 -14.89 3.25
N ALA A 86 -10.83 -16.01 3.00
CA ALA A 86 -10.19 -17.31 2.83
C ALA A 86 -9.20 -17.31 1.64
N LEU A 87 -9.63 -16.78 0.49
CA LEU A 87 -8.77 -16.64 -0.69
C LEU A 87 -7.59 -15.70 -0.40
N SER A 88 -7.84 -14.55 0.22
CA SER A 88 -6.80 -13.57 0.54
C SER A 88 -5.74 -14.15 1.46
N GLY A 89 -6.16 -14.83 2.54
CA GLY A 89 -5.26 -15.47 3.50
C GLY A 89 -4.48 -16.63 2.87
N GLY A 90 -5.17 -17.49 2.10
CA GLY A 90 -4.55 -18.63 1.43
C GLY A 90 -3.55 -18.19 0.36
N VAL A 91 -3.90 -17.20 -0.47
CA VAL A 91 -3.03 -16.66 -1.51
C VAL A 91 -1.81 -15.98 -0.90
N LEU A 92 -1.99 -15.21 0.19
CA LEU A 92 -0.85 -14.62 0.91
C LEU A 92 0.05 -15.73 1.48
N ALA A 93 -0.50 -16.72 2.17
CA ALA A 93 0.26 -17.82 2.72
C ALA A 93 1.07 -18.55 1.64
N PHE A 94 0.45 -18.80 0.48
CA PHE A 94 1.13 -19.41 -0.66
C PHE A 94 2.24 -18.49 -1.20
N ALA A 95 2.00 -17.20 -1.34
CA ALA A 95 2.99 -16.25 -1.79
C ALA A 95 4.21 -16.22 -0.87
N LEU A 96 4.00 -16.12 0.45
CA LEU A 96 5.08 -16.04 1.43
C LEU A 96 5.90 -17.34 1.50
N THR A 97 5.31 -18.51 1.25
CA THR A 97 6.05 -19.78 1.16
C THR A 97 6.92 -19.89 -0.09
N ARG A 98 6.69 -19.06 -1.11
CA ARG A 98 7.50 -19.00 -2.35
C ARG A 98 8.63 -17.98 -2.29
N GLU A 99 8.57 -17.11 -1.29
CA GLU A 99 9.56 -16.06 -1.07
C GLU A 99 10.57 -16.48 0.03
N ARG A 100 11.08 -15.52 0.78
CA ARG A 100 12.01 -15.75 1.88
C ARG A 100 11.27 -16.34 3.08
N SER A 101 11.73 -17.45 3.61
CA SER A 101 11.07 -18.22 4.67
C SER A 101 10.68 -17.39 5.91
N HIS A 102 11.51 -16.40 6.31
CA HIS A 102 11.23 -15.55 7.47
C HIS A 102 9.98 -14.68 7.32
N ARG A 103 9.52 -14.40 6.08
CA ARG A 103 8.30 -13.61 5.84
C ARG A 103 7.03 -14.36 6.22
N VAL A 104 7.08 -15.68 6.32
CA VAL A 104 5.94 -16.49 6.80
C VAL A 104 5.50 -16.07 8.21
N ALA A 105 6.40 -15.48 9.02
CA ALA A 105 6.04 -14.93 10.33
C ALA A 105 4.93 -13.86 10.26
N ALA A 106 4.76 -13.17 9.13
CA ALA A 106 3.67 -12.21 8.92
C ALA A 106 2.29 -12.82 9.18
N LEU A 107 2.11 -14.12 8.91
CA LEU A 107 0.86 -14.84 9.16
C LEU A 107 0.49 -14.97 10.65
N ALA A 108 1.46 -14.77 11.55
CA ALA A 108 1.24 -14.74 12.99
C ALA A 108 1.03 -13.31 13.55
N SER A 109 1.09 -12.28 12.71
CA SER A 109 0.93 -10.89 13.13
C SER A 109 -0.53 -10.52 13.37
N PHE A 110 -0.77 -9.59 14.29
CA PHE A 110 -2.11 -9.03 14.44
C PHE A 110 -2.58 -8.30 13.18
N SER A 111 -1.66 -7.72 12.42
CA SER A 111 -1.97 -7.10 11.12
C SER A 111 -2.62 -8.07 10.14
N PHE A 112 -2.15 -9.31 10.07
CA PHE A 112 -2.77 -10.35 9.25
C PHE A 112 -4.13 -10.76 9.81
N PHE A 113 -4.22 -11.05 11.11
CA PHE A 113 -5.50 -11.41 11.75
C PHE A 113 -6.56 -10.36 11.51
N TYR A 114 -6.21 -9.10 11.74
CA TYR A 114 -7.15 -8.00 11.55
C TYR A 114 -7.55 -7.83 10.08
N ALA A 115 -6.59 -7.92 9.15
CA ALA A 115 -6.87 -7.81 7.72
C ALA A 115 -7.88 -8.85 7.24
N VAL A 116 -7.75 -10.11 7.65
CA VAL A 116 -8.68 -11.17 7.24
C VAL A 116 -10.00 -11.08 7.98
N ALA A 117 -10.01 -10.68 9.26
CA ALA A 117 -11.25 -10.52 10.04
C ALA A 117 -12.18 -9.46 9.46
N VAL A 118 -11.62 -8.36 8.95
CA VAL A 118 -12.40 -7.28 8.31
C VAL A 118 -12.40 -7.35 6.77
N SER A 119 -11.90 -8.44 6.19
CA SER A 119 -11.88 -8.71 4.74
C SER A 119 -11.19 -7.61 3.93
N GLN A 120 -9.96 -7.25 4.33
CA GLN A 120 -9.14 -6.21 3.67
C GLN A 120 -8.33 -6.72 2.48
N TRP A 121 -7.97 -5.80 1.59
CA TRP A 121 -7.16 -6.06 0.41
C TRP A 121 -5.67 -6.28 0.70
N SER A 122 -5.17 -5.84 1.85
CA SER A 122 -3.74 -5.86 2.18
C SER A 122 -3.07 -7.23 2.04
N PRO A 123 -3.69 -8.39 2.35
CA PRO A 123 -3.08 -9.69 2.07
C PRO A 123 -2.84 -9.94 0.57
N LEU A 124 -3.81 -9.58 -0.28
CA LEU A 124 -3.68 -9.72 -1.73
C LEU A 124 -2.66 -8.75 -2.32
N PHE A 125 -2.55 -7.54 -1.76
CA PHE A 125 -1.54 -6.57 -2.19
C PHE A 125 -0.12 -7.05 -1.88
N VAL A 126 0.11 -7.62 -0.71
CA VAL A 126 1.40 -8.24 -0.39
C VAL A 126 1.66 -9.43 -1.33
N ALA A 127 0.67 -10.28 -1.58
CA ALA A 127 0.80 -11.39 -2.51
C ALA A 127 1.09 -10.95 -3.96
N ALA A 128 0.59 -9.78 -4.39
CA ALA A 128 0.87 -9.21 -5.71
C ALA A 128 2.37 -8.91 -5.94
N THR A 129 3.16 -8.73 -4.87
CA THR A 129 4.61 -8.60 -5.00
C THR A 129 5.29 -9.89 -5.45
N VAL A 130 4.66 -11.03 -5.23
CA VAL A 130 5.14 -12.37 -5.64
C VAL A 130 4.48 -12.82 -6.94
N PHE A 131 3.18 -12.59 -7.08
CA PHE A 131 2.39 -12.96 -8.25
C PHE A 131 1.96 -11.71 -9.04
N PRO A 132 2.70 -11.33 -10.11
CA PRO A 132 2.41 -10.10 -10.87
C PRO A 132 0.99 -10.06 -11.48
N VAL A 133 0.37 -11.21 -11.72
CA VAL A 133 -1.02 -11.29 -12.20
C VAL A 133 -2.02 -10.64 -11.24
N LEU A 134 -1.73 -10.66 -9.94
CA LEU A 134 -2.53 -10.00 -8.91
C LEU A 134 -2.31 -8.47 -8.89
N GLY A 135 -1.37 -7.96 -9.67
CA GLY A 135 -1.06 -6.53 -9.70
C GLY A 135 -2.24 -5.65 -10.11
N VAL A 136 -3.18 -6.16 -10.90
CA VAL A 136 -4.42 -5.45 -11.25
C VAL A 136 -5.26 -5.09 -10.02
N LEU A 137 -5.16 -5.87 -8.94
CA LEU A 137 -5.91 -5.63 -7.70
C LEU A 137 -5.46 -4.35 -6.99
N LEU A 138 -4.24 -3.85 -7.26
CA LEU A 138 -3.70 -2.65 -6.62
C LEU A 138 -4.55 -1.40 -6.88
N VAL A 139 -5.31 -1.39 -7.97
CA VAL A 139 -6.22 -0.28 -8.29
C VAL A 139 -7.43 -0.19 -7.36
N ALA A 140 -7.75 -1.26 -6.63
CA ALA A 140 -8.85 -1.27 -5.66
C ALA A 140 -8.65 -0.27 -4.51
N LYS A 141 -7.39 -0.04 -4.10
CA LYS A 141 -7.02 0.92 -3.07
C LYS A 141 -5.75 1.64 -3.52
N PRO A 142 -5.87 2.66 -4.39
CA PRO A 142 -4.76 3.20 -5.16
C PRO A 142 -3.64 3.79 -4.30
N THR A 143 -3.94 4.28 -3.10
CA THR A 143 -2.94 4.81 -2.16
C THR A 143 -1.94 3.72 -1.74
N ILE A 144 -2.44 2.64 -1.14
CA ILE A 144 -1.60 1.51 -0.72
C ILE A 144 -1.09 0.73 -1.95
N GLY A 145 -1.93 0.60 -2.98
CA GLY A 145 -1.56 -0.05 -4.24
C GLY A 145 -0.34 0.61 -4.90
N ALA A 146 -0.27 1.95 -4.91
CA ALA A 146 0.88 2.68 -5.42
C ALA A 146 2.16 2.41 -4.60
N ALA A 147 2.05 2.35 -3.26
CA ALA A 147 3.17 2.04 -2.39
C ALA A 147 3.72 0.61 -2.66
N ILE A 148 2.82 -0.36 -2.83
CA ILE A 148 3.19 -1.73 -3.21
C ILE A 148 3.83 -1.78 -4.62
N TRP A 149 3.28 -1.03 -5.56
CA TRP A 149 3.86 -0.95 -6.90
C TRP A 149 5.27 -0.37 -6.87
N LEU A 150 5.55 0.65 -6.04
CA LEU A 150 6.89 1.22 -5.86
C LEU A 150 7.88 0.25 -5.23
N TYR A 151 7.41 -0.74 -4.45
CA TYR A 151 8.25 -1.82 -3.97
C TYR A 151 8.75 -2.72 -5.12
N ARG A 152 7.86 -3.12 -6.03
CA ARG A 152 8.18 -3.96 -7.19
C ARG A 152 7.49 -3.44 -8.45
N PRO A 153 8.02 -2.38 -9.06
CA PRO A 153 7.41 -1.78 -10.24
C PRO A 153 7.31 -2.77 -11.40
N SER A 154 6.14 -2.80 -12.04
CA SER A 154 5.88 -3.64 -13.21
C SER A 154 5.03 -2.86 -14.21
N TRP A 155 5.49 -2.74 -15.45
CA TRP A 155 4.71 -2.09 -16.51
C TRP A 155 3.43 -2.87 -16.84
N LYS A 156 3.47 -4.22 -16.74
CA LYS A 156 2.29 -5.07 -16.94
C LYS A 156 1.21 -4.78 -15.91
N THR A 157 1.60 -4.61 -14.66
CA THR A 157 0.70 -4.16 -13.58
C THR A 157 0.12 -2.79 -13.90
N ALA A 158 0.95 -1.82 -14.29
CA ALA A 158 0.49 -0.47 -14.62
C ALA A 158 -0.53 -0.48 -15.78
N VAL A 159 -0.26 -1.24 -16.83
CA VAL A 159 -1.17 -1.40 -17.98
C VAL A 159 -2.49 -2.06 -17.54
N ALA A 160 -2.43 -3.13 -16.75
CA ALA A 160 -3.64 -3.81 -16.27
C ALA A 160 -4.50 -2.89 -15.38
N CYS A 161 -3.87 -2.11 -14.48
CA CYS A 161 -4.56 -1.12 -13.68
C CYS A 161 -5.18 -0.01 -14.55
N ALA A 162 -4.43 0.49 -15.53
CA ALA A 162 -4.92 1.50 -16.47
C ALA A 162 -6.10 0.98 -17.31
N ALA A 163 -6.04 -0.25 -17.79
CA ALA A 163 -7.12 -0.88 -18.54
C ALA A 163 -8.40 -0.99 -17.70
N LEU A 164 -8.28 -1.42 -16.43
CA LEU A 164 -9.43 -1.50 -15.53
C LEU A 164 -9.97 -0.10 -15.16
N LEU A 165 -9.10 0.90 -15.03
CA LEU A 165 -9.48 2.29 -14.83
C LEU A 165 -10.28 2.81 -16.03
N VAL A 166 -9.79 2.60 -17.26
CA VAL A 166 -10.49 2.99 -18.50
C VAL A 166 -11.83 2.28 -18.60
N LEU A 167 -11.88 0.96 -18.35
CA LEU A 167 -13.12 0.20 -18.32
C LEU A 167 -14.13 0.82 -17.34
N SER A 168 -13.67 1.20 -16.16
CA SER A 168 -14.53 1.82 -15.14
C SER A 168 -15.10 3.18 -15.59
N LEU A 169 -14.32 3.95 -16.33
CA LEU A 169 -14.77 5.23 -16.93
C LEU A 169 -15.79 5.02 -18.06
N ILE A 170 -15.63 3.95 -18.84
CA ILE A 170 -16.62 3.57 -19.87
C ILE A 170 -17.94 3.17 -19.21
N ILE A 171 -17.89 2.37 -18.13
CA ILE A 171 -19.10 1.89 -17.43
C ILE A 171 -19.83 3.06 -16.75
N ARG A 172 -19.11 3.94 -16.09
CA ARG A 172 -19.67 5.08 -15.35
C ARG A 172 -18.73 6.28 -15.40
N PRO A 173 -18.82 7.17 -16.38
CA PRO A 173 -17.91 8.32 -16.54
C PRO A 173 -17.92 9.29 -15.34
N SER A 174 -19.04 9.38 -14.60
CA SER A 174 -19.22 10.30 -13.46
C SER A 174 -18.55 9.81 -12.16
N TRP A 175 -18.13 8.55 -12.08
CA TRP A 175 -17.67 7.96 -10.82
C TRP A 175 -16.50 8.70 -10.16
N PRO A 176 -15.51 9.30 -10.88
CA PRO A 176 -14.42 10.00 -10.21
C PRO A 176 -14.91 11.18 -9.37
N GLY A 177 -15.86 11.97 -9.93
CA GLY A 177 -16.47 13.09 -9.21
C GLY A 177 -17.28 12.63 -7.99
N GLU A 178 -18.06 11.56 -8.12
CA GLU A 178 -18.85 10.98 -7.04
C GLU A 178 -17.96 10.42 -5.91
N TRP A 179 -16.89 9.72 -6.27
CA TRP A 179 -15.90 9.21 -5.34
C TRP A 179 -15.17 10.33 -4.60
N LEU A 180 -14.67 11.34 -5.32
CA LEU A 180 -13.98 12.49 -4.72
C LEU A 180 -14.88 13.28 -3.78
N ALA A 181 -16.16 13.45 -4.15
CA ALA A 181 -17.13 14.08 -3.24
C ALA A 181 -17.30 13.29 -1.94
N GLY A 182 -17.30 11.95 -2.00
CA GLY A 182 -17.35 11.07 -0.82
C GLY A 182 -16.11 11.20 0.07
N LEU A 183 -14.92 11.41 -0.51
CA LEU A 183 -13.67 11.55 0.24
C LEU A 183 -13.63 12.78 1.15
N GLY A 184 -14.45 13.80 0.91
CA GLY A 184 -14.58 14.95 1.82
C GLY A 184 -15.02 14.57 3.24
N ALA A 185 -15.70 13.43 3.41
CA ALA A 185 -16.07 12.87 4.72
C ALA A 185 -14.97 12.04 5.39
N ALA A 186 -13.83 11.82 4.73
CA ALA A 186 -12.77 10.93 5.17
C ALA A 186 -11.72 11.63 6.08
N THR A 187 -12.16 12.40 7.05
CA THR A 187 -11.29 13.19 7.95
C THR A 187 -10.31 12.35 8.78
N HIS A 188 -10.61 11.06 8.93
CA HIS A 188 -9.76 10.08 9.63
C HIS A 188 -8.74 9.38 8.72
N ILE A 189 -8.77 9.63 7.41
CA ILE A 189 -7.80 9.07 6.46
C ILE A 189 -6.66 10.08 6.29
N VAL A 190 -5.56 9.83 6.99
CA VAL A 190 -4.39 10.72 7.03
C VAL A 190 -3.11 9.97 6.68
N ALA A 191 -2.10 10.70 6.25
CA ALA A 191 -0.80 10.09 5.96
C ALA A 191 -0.01 9.85 7.26
N PRO A 192 0.60 8.67 7.47
CA PRO A 192 1.43 8.38 8.64
C PRO A 192 2.53 9.41 8.92
N VAL A 193 3.06 10.04 7.89
CA VAL A 193 4.09 11.10 8.01
C VAL A 193 3.62 12.31 8.84
N THR A 194 2.31 12.53 8.96
CA THR A 194 1.73 13.65 9.72
C THR A 194 1.59 13.38 11.21
N TYR A 195 1.72 12.14 11.65
CA TYR A 195 1.71 11.81 13.08
C TYR A 195 3.03 12.17 13.76
N PRO A 196 3.04 12.33 15.09
CA PRO A 196 4.28 12.58 15.85
C PRO A 196 5.35 11.54 15.54
N GLY A 197 6.54 11.99 15.15
CA GLY A 197 7.64 11.14 14.70
C GLY A 197 7.51 10.61 13.27
N GLY A 198 6.37 10.77 12.61
CA GLY A 198 6.12 10.24 11.27
C GLY A 198 7.07 10.80 10.20
N ALA A 199 7.46 12.06 10.32
CA ALA A 199 8.44 12.68 9.42
C ALA A 199 9.81 11.97 9.43
N LEU A 200 10.18 11.29 10.53
CA LEU A 200 11.42 10.51 10.60
C LEU A 200 11.42 9.33 9.65
N VAL A 201 10.26 8.89 9.18
CA VAL A 201 10.17 7.81 8.18
C VAL A 201 10.83 8.22 6.86
N LEU A 202 10.87 9.51 6.55
CA LEU A 202 11.53 10.04 5.36
C LEU A 202 13.05 9.84 5.36
N LEU A 203 13.68 9.57 6.53
CA LEU A 203 15.09 9.19 6.61
C LEU A 203 15.38 7.92 5.78
N ALA A 204 14.39 7.06 5.58
CA ALA A 204 14.54 5.89 4.72
C ALA A 204 14.90 6.26 3.26
N LEU A 205 14.64 7.51 2.81
CA LEU A 205 15.10 8.02 1.50
C LEU A 205 16.63 7.95 1.33
N ALA A 206 17.41 7.96 2.42
CA ALA A 206 18.86 7.70 2.34
C ALA A 206 19.18 6.31 1.74
N ARG A 207 18.19 5.43 1.63
CA ARG A 207 18.29 4.08 1.03
C ARG A 207 17.31 3.91 -0.15
N TRP A 208 17.02 4.99 -0.87
CA TRP A 208 15.99 5.05 -1.93
C TRP A 208 16.14 4.02 -3.06
N ARG A 209 17.34 3.49 -3.31
CA ARG A 209 17.56 2.40 -4.27
C ARG A 209 16.94 1.09 -3.81
N ARG A 210 16.74 0.91 -2.50
CA ARG A 210 16.11 -0.29 -1.94
C ARG A 210 14.60 -0.26 -2.13
N PRO A 211 14.00 -1.37 -2.59
CA PRO A 211 12.55 -1.48 -2.69
C PRO A 211 11.86 -1.27 -1.34
N GLU A 212 12.46 -1.76 -0.25
CA GLU A 212 11.92 -1.61 1.11
C GLU A 212 11.84 -0.15 1.55
N ALA A 213 12.83 0.67 1.16
CA ALA A 213 12.82 2.11 1.46
C ALA A 213 11.70 2.83 0.70
N ARG A 214 11.54 2.52 -0.59
CA ARG A 214 10.47 3.10 -1.42
C ARG A 214 9.09 2.75 -0.89
N LEU A 215 8.89 1.47 -0.51
CA LEU A 215 7.65 1.02 0.12
C LEU A 215 7.36 1.81 1.39
N LEU A 216 8.34 1.86 2.31
CA LEU A 216 8.19 2.46 3.62
C LEU A 216 7.83 3.94 3.53
N VAL A 217 8.56 4.70 2.68
CA VAL A 217 8.31 6.12 2.46
C VAL A 217 6.95 6.33 1.78
N ALA A 218 6.63 5.56 0.75
CA ALA A 218 5.35 5.68 0.07
C ALA A 218 4.19 5.38 1.02
N MET A 219 4.28 4.30 1.82
CA MET A 219 3.29 3.97 2.86
C MET A 219 3.13 5.09 3.89
N ALA A 220 4.22 5.79 4.25
CA ALA A 220 4.15 6.90 5.17
C ALA A 220 3.52 8.17 4.56
N CYS A 221 3.67 8.38 3.26
CA CYS A 221 3.20 9.58 2.58
C CYS A 221 1.78 9.49 2.02
N VAL A 222 1.22 8.28 1.86
CA VAL A 222 -0.13 8.13 1.33
C VAL A 222 -1.19 8.19 2.42
N PRO A 223 -2.33 8.85 2.18
CA PRO A 223 -3.46 8.82 3.10
C PRO A 223 -4.01 7.40 3.27
N GLN A 224 -4.22 7.00 4.53
CA GLN A 224 -4.71 5.67 4.89
C GLN A 224 -5.37 5.69 6.27
N THR A 225 -6.10 4.65 6.62
CA THR A 225 -6.78 4.55 7.92
C THR A 225 -5.84 4.26 9.08
N THR A 226 -4.56 4.05 8.86
CA THR A 226 -3.49 3.76 9.86
C THR A 226 -3.82 2.68 10.91
N LEU A 227 -4.88 1.90 10.68
CA LEU A 227 -5.20 0.72 11.47
C LEU A 227 -4.23 -0.43 11.15
N LEU A 228 -4.09 -1.37 12.06
CA LEU A 228 -3.04 -2.41 11.96
C LEU A 228 -3.10 -3.27 10.70
N TYR A 229 -4.25 -3.43 10.06
CA TYR A 229 -4.32 -4.15 8.77
C TYR A 229 -3.56 -3.43 7.64
N GLU A 230 -3.37 -2.11 7.73
CA GLU A 230 -2.55 -1.35 6.78
C GLU A 230 -1.04 -1.52 7.02
N VAL A 231 -0.65 -2.01 8.18
CA VAL A 231 0.76 -2.29 8.53
C VAL A 231 1.28 -3.57 7.85
N LEU A 232 0.39 -4.45 7.39
CA LEU A 232 0.77 -5.73 6.80
C LEU A 232 1.84 -5.64 5.68
N PRO A 233 1.81 -4.67 4.77
CA PRO A 233 2.87 -4.49 3.77
C PRO A 233 4.26 -4.25 4.34
N LEU A 234 4.38 -3.73 5.56
CA LEU A 234 5.69 -3.51 6.19
C LEU A 234 6.44 -4.81 6.47
N PHE A 235 5.75 -5.97 6.48
CA PHE A 235 6.40 -7.29 6.56
C PHE A 235 7.24 -7.66 5.34
N LEU A 236 7.22 -6.86 4.29
CA LEU A 236 8.17 -6.95 3.17
C LEU A 236 9.56 -6.39 3.54
N ILE A 237 9.68 -5.62 4.62
CA ILE A 237 10.91 -4.93 5.05
C ILE A 237 11.88 -5.84 5.83
N PRO A 238 11.44 -6.62 6.84
CA PRO A 238 12.33 -7.54 7.52
C PRO A 238 13.09 -8.46 6.57
N ASN A 239 14.37 -8.79 6.88
CA ASN A 239 15.16 -9.72 6.10
C ASN A 239 15.74 -10.88 6.92
N THR A 240 15.38 -10.98 8.18
CA THR A 240 15.73 -12.07 9.08
C THR A 240 14.52 -12.51 9.90
N TRP A 241 14.56 -13.75 10.42
CA TRP A 241 13.54 -14.26 11.34
C TRP A 241 13.38 -13.38 12.58
N ARG A 242 14.49 -12.90 13.16
CA ARG A 242 14.46 -12.01 14.33
C ARG A 242 13.71 -10.72 14.05
N GLN A 243 13.98 -10.08 12.93
CA GLN A 243 13.27 -8.85 12.52
C GLN A 243 11.79 -9.10 12.26
N SER A 244 11.44 -10.22 11.60
CA SER A 244 10.05 -10.58 11.33
C SER A 244 9.28 -10.82 12.62
N TRP A 245 9.81 -11.65 13.56
CA TRP A 245 9.17 -11.90 14.84
C TRP A 245 9.12 -10.66 15.73
N PHE A 246 10.13 -9.79 15.67
CA PHE A 246 10.09 -8.50 16.34
C PHE A 246 8.91 -7.66 15.86
N LEU A 247 8.73 -7.54 14.54
CA LEU A 247 7.59 -6.79 13.98
C LEU A 247 6.24 -7.46 14.33
N VAL A 248 6.16 -8.80 14.34
CA VAL A 248 4.98 -9.54 14.84
C VAL A 248 4.65 -9.11 16.27
N ALA A 249 5.63 -9.16 17.17
CA ALA A 249 5.43 -8.77 18.57
C ALA A 249 4.96 -7.32 18.70
N LEU A 250 5.50 -6.40 17.91
CA LEU A 250 5.08 -5.00 17.91
C LEU A 250 3.64 -4.81 17.45
N THR A 251 3.16 -5.58 16.47
CA THR A 251 1.74 -5.50 16.05
C THR A 251 0.78 -5.99 17.15
N TRP A 252 1.16 -7.03 17.90
CA TRP A 252 0.40 -7.49 19.06
C TRP A 252 0.48 -6.50 20.23
N LEU A 253 1.62 -5.85 20.43
CA LEU A 253 1.79 -4.80 21.45
C LEU A 253 0.89 -3.60 21.16
N VAL A 254 0.85 -3.12 19.90
CA VAL A 254 -0.06 -2.03 19.49
C VAL A 254 -1.51 -2.43 19.81
N GLN A 255 -1.94 -3.63 19.43
CA GLN A 255 -3.28 -4.10 19.73
C GLN A 255 -3.56 -4.19 21.23
N GLY A 256 -2.60 -4.70 22.02
CA GLY A 256 -2.72 -4.78 23.47
C GLY A 256 -2.90 -3.38 24.11
N ILE A 257 -2.13 -2.40 23.65
CA ILE A 257 -2.26 -1.00 24.09
C ILE A 257 -3.62 -0.43 23.69
N GLU A 258 -4.10 -0.69 22.45
CA GLU A 258 -5.42 -0.24 22.01
C GLU A 258 -6.55 -0.81 22.89
N VAL A 259 -6.46 -2.09 23.25
CA VAL A 259 -7.46 -2.75 24.11
C VAL A 259 -7.48 -2.13 25.51
N VAL A 260 -6.31 -1.83 26.07
CA VAL A 260 -6.20 -1.21 27.40
C VAL A 260 -6.67 0.25 27.38
N ALA A 261 -6.36 0.99 26.31
CA ALA A 261 -6.73 2.40 26.18
C ALA A 261 -8.22 2.61 25.78
N GLY A 262 -8.86 1.59 25.17
CA GLY A 262 -10.27 1.66 24.76
C GLY A 262 -11.28 1.61 25.93
N PRO A 263 -12.57 1.70 25.63
CA PRO A 263 -13.20 1.75 24.31
C PRO A 263 -13.08 3.12 23.62
N PHE A 264 -12.98 3.09 22.29
CA PHE A 264 -13.02 4.31 21.48
C PHE A 264 -14.44 4.49 20.93
N PRO A 265 -15.16 5.55 21.34
CA PRO A 265 -16.57 5.75 20.94
C PRO A 265 -16.71 6.02 19.45
N LEU A 266 -15.71 6.66 18.84
CA LEU A 266 -15.69 7.00 17.42
C LEU A 266 -14.52 6.34 16.70
N LEU A 267 -14.75 5.91 15.46
CA LEU A 267 -13.68 5.34 14.62
C LEU A 267 -12.53 6.32 14.37
N PRO A 268 -12.75 7.63 14.10
CA PRO A 268 -11.67 8.60 13.95
C PRO A 268 -10.71 8.66 15.14
N ASP A 269 -11.22 8.58 16.37
CA ASP A 269 -10.39 8.60 17.58
C ASP A 269 -9.51 7.36 17.66
N ARG A 270 -10.08 6.20 17.37
CA ARG A 270 -9.33 4.95 17.30
C ARG A 270 -8.25 5.01 16.21
N VAL A 271 -8.58 5.51 15.01
CA VAL A 271 -7.63 5.64 13.90
C VAL A 271 -6.48 6.58 14.29
N ALA A 272 -6.79 7.72 14.91
CA ALA A 272 -5.77 8.67 15.35
C ALA A 272 -4.84 8.07 16.42
N PHE A 273 -5.39 7.30 17.37
CA PHE A 273 -4.62 6.62 18.41
C PHE A 273 -3.75 5.50 17.81
N SER A 274 -4.35 4.62 17.02
CA SER A 274 -3.68 3.53 16.31
C SER A 274 -2.57 4.04 15.41
N GLY A 275 -2.80 5.17 14.72
CA GLY A 275 -1.82 5.81 13.85
C GLY A 275 -0.55 6.23 14.57
N LYS A 276 -0.67 6.87 15.75
CA LYS A 276 0.47 7.25 16.58
C LYS A 276 1.27 6.02 17.00
N LEU A 277 0.59 4.97 17.46
CA LEU A 277 1.24 3.72 17.87
C LEU A 277 1.88 2.99 16.69
N SER A 278 1.18 2.88 15.57
CA SER A 278 1.69 2.23 14.36
C SER A 278 2.95 2.93 13.84
N VAL A 279 2.96 4.29 13.85
CA VAL A 279 4.16 5.05 13.47
C VAL A 279 5.30 4.74 14.44
N ALA A 280 5.07 4.87 15.74
CA ALA A 280 6.13 4.68 16.75
C ALA A 280 6.64 3.23 16.80
N LEU A 281 5.76 2.23 16.76
CA LEU A 281 6.09 0.84 17.03
C LEU A 281 6.25 -0.02 15.77
N CYS A 282 5.74 0.41 14.59
CA CYS A 282 5.88 -0.36 13.37
C CYS A 282 6.72 0.37 12.31
N TYR A 283 6.41 1.64 11.99
CA TYR A 283 7.13 2.37 10.95
C TYR A 283 8.55 2.72 11.37
N LEU A 284 8.77 3.32 12.56
CA LEU A 284 10.11 3.73 13.00
C LEU A 284 11.09 2.56 13.16
N PRO A 285 10.73 1.40 13.74
CA PRO A 285 11.59 0.23 13.70
C PRO A 285 11.93 -0.23 12.28
N CYS A 286 10.98 -0.14 11.34
CA CYS A 286 11.24 -0.43 9.94
C CYS A 286 12.24 0.57 9.31
N VAL A 287 12.22 1.85 9.70
CA VAL A 287 13.25 2.83 9.29
C VAL A 287 14.63 2.33 9.71
N VAL A 288 14.79 1.94 10.98
CA VAL A 288 16.07 1.41 11.49
C VAL A 288 16.51 0.20 10.67
N MET A 289 15.59 -0.76 10.42
CA MET A 289 15.90 -1.96 9.62
C MET A 289 16.37 -1.59 8.19
N VAL A 290 15.81 -0.55 7.60
CA VAL A 290 16.20 -0.06 6.25
C VAL A 290 17.55 0.65 6.30
N LEU A 291 17.76 1.55 7.26
CA LEU A 291 18.99 2.36 7.38
C LEU A 291 20.24 1.52 7.68
N MET A 292 20.09 0.41 8.41
CA MET A 292 21.19 -0.53 8.69
C MET A 292 21.72 -1.23 7.43
N ARG A 293 21.09 -1.08 6.28
CA ARG A 293 21.47 -1.73 5.01
C ARG A 293 22.17 -0.73 4.09
N PRO A 294 23.12 -1.17 3.24
CA PRO A 294 23.71 -0.29 2.22
C PRO A 294 22.66 0.14 1.19
N ASN A 295 22.84 1.29 0.56
CA ASN A 295 21.92 1.80 -0.46
C ASN A 295 22.17 1.09 -1.81
N GLU A 296 21.80 -0.18 -1.88
CA GLU A 296 21.95 -1.05 -3.04
C GLU A 296 20.60 -1.50 -3.55
N GLY A 297 20.47 -1.69 -4.83
CA GLY A 297 19.24 -2.18 -5.48
C GLY A 297 19.17 -1.68 -6.91
N ARG A 298 18.49 -2.46 -7.76
CA ARG A 298 18.19 -2.03 -9.12
C ARG A 298 17.01 -1.09 -9.12
N LEU A 299 17.19 0.06 -9.72
CA LEU A 299 16.06 0.91 -10.07
C LEU A 299 15.33 0.30 -11.27
N PRO A 300 14.04 0.58 -11.42
CA PRO A 300 13.36 0.34 -12.68
C PRO A 300 14.17 1.00 -13.81
N VAL A 301 14.40 0.28 -14.90
CA VAL A 301 15.24 0.72 -16.04
C VAL A 301 14.89 2.14 -16.50
N VAL A 302 13.60 2.48 -16.51
CA VAL A 302 13.10 3.82 -16.88
C VAL A 302 13.64 4.91 -15.93
N ILE A 303 13.72 4.64 -14.64
CA ILE A 303 14.22 5.58 -13.64
C ILE A 303 15.75 5.68 -13.75
N GLU A 304 16.43 4.55 -13.93
CA GLU A 304 17.89 4.47 -14.05
C GLU A 304 18.37 5.23 -15.30
N THR A 305 17.74 4.99 -16.46
CA THR A 305 18.08 5.71 -17.71
C THR A 305 17.75 7.20 -17.63
N THR A 306 16.68 7.59 -16.93
CA THR A 306 16.35 9.01 -16.74
C THR A 306 17.35 9.69 -15.82
N PHE A 307 17.75 9.03 -14.73
CA PHE A 307 18.80 9.54 -13.84
C PHE A 307 20.17 9.65 -14.51
N GLU A 308 20.54 8.67 -15.32
CA GLU A 308 21.79 8.72 -16.09
C GLU A 308 21.79 9.87 -17.10
N ARG A 309 20.67 10.13 -17.77
CA ARG A 309 20.52 11.27 -18.68
C ARG A 309 20.63 12.60 -17.94
N VAL A 310 19.93 12.76 -16.82
CA VAL A 310 19.96 13.98 -16.01
C VAL A 310 21.35 14.18 -15.41
N ALA A 311 21.97 13.14 -14.85
CA ALA A 311 23.32 13.20 -14.31
C ALA A 311 24.39 13.47 -15.40
N GLY A 312 24.17 12.97 -16.62
CA GLY A 312 24.98 13.27 -17.79
C GLY A 312 24.86 14.73 -18.20
N TRP A 313 23.65 15.27 -18.22
CA TRP A 313 23.40 16.68 -18.51
C TRP A 313 24.05 17.61 -17.48
N TRP A 314 23.95 17.32 -16.18
CA TRP A 314 24.58 18.09 -15.10
C TRP A 314 26.12 18.04 -15.19
N ARG A 315 26.72 16.89 -15.51
CA ARG A 315 28.16 16.75 -15.69
C ARG A 315 28.65 17.51 -16.93
N GLY A 316 27.91 17.49 -18.04
CA GLY A 316 28.20 18.25 -19.24
C GLY A 316 28.08 19.76 -19.02
N ALA A 317 27.13 20.23 -18.24
CA ALA A 317 27.00 21.65 -17.89
C ALA A 317 28.13 22.14 -16.98
N SER A 318 28.69 21.30 -16.11
CA SER A 318 29.78 21.67 -15.21
C SER A 318 31.17 21.67 -15.91
N THR A 319 31.33 20.94 -17.01
CA THR A 319 32.57 20.91 -17.82
C THR A 319 32.63 21.99 -18.91
N GLY A 320 31.44 22.44 -19.39
CA GLY A 320 31.36 23.51 -20.41
C GLY A 320 31.75 24.92 -19.91
N SER A 321 31.83 25.14 -18.58
CA SER A 321 32.18 26.44 -18.00
C SER A 321 33.71 26.66 -17.78
N ARG A 322 34.56 25.67 -18.07
CA ARG A 322 36.02 25.79 -17.84
C ARG A 322 36.87 25.99 -19.08
N ASN A 323 36.28 25.94 -20.27
CA ASN A 323 37.07 26.07 -21.53
C ASN A 323 36.71 27.34 -22.31
N GLY A 324 36.71 28.50 -21.65
CA GLY A 324 36.42 29.76 -22.30
C GLY A 324 37.31 30.92 -21.82
N VAL A 325 38.64 30.71 -21.76
CA VAL A 325 39.57 31.81 -21.74
C VAL A 325 40.35 31.75 -23.05
N PRO A 326 40.16 32.69 -23.99
CA PRO A 326 41.00 32.77 -25.17
C PRO A 326 42.40 33.22 -24.71
N VAL A 327 43.40 32.38 -24.91
CA VAL A 327 44.81 32.79 -24.82
C VAL A 327 45.08 33.77 -25.98
N ALA A 328 45.36 35.01 -25.65
CA ALA A 328 45.78 36.04 -26.61
C ALA A 328 47.05 35.58 -27.34
N PRO A 329 47.18 35.84 -28.66
CA PRO A 329 48.39 35.49 -29.38
C PRO A 329 49.55 36.40 -28.93
N ASP A 330 50.66 35.78 -28.59
CA ASP A 330 51.93 36.42 -28.24
C ASP A 330 52.48 37.12 -29.46
N VAL A 331 52.42 38.46 -29.45
CA VAL A 331 53.02 39.33 -30.46
C VAL A 331 54.33 39.81 -29.87
N ASN A 332 55.40 39.00 -29.99
CA ASN A 332 56.75 39.51 -29.86
C ASN A 332 57.78 38.51 -30.48
N GLY A 333 58.32 38.89 -31.62
CA GLY A 333 59.34 38.09 -32.28
C GLY A 333 59.79 38.68 -33.61
N ALA A 334 59.90 40.02 -33.69
CA ALA A 334 60.72 40.61 -34.72
C ALA A 334 62.10 40.84 -34.14
N GLY A 335 63.10 40.24 -34.71
CA GLY A 335 64.48 40.44 -34.30
C GLY A 335 65.50 39.82 -35.26
N THR A 336 65.86 40.52 -36.28
CA THR A 336 67.17 40.79 -36.82
C THR A 336 68.22 39.66 -36.91
N GLY A 337 68.83 39.52 -38.10
CA GLY A 337 70.25 39.49 -38.18
C GLY A 337 70.90 38.39 -39.02
N SER A 338 71.43 38.89 -40.13
CA SER A 338 72.54 38.41 -40.95
C SER A 338 72.41 37.15 -41.74
#